data_ea3decbb9bb3d03ad9afec1d4150dfdf
#
_entry.id   ea3decbb9bb3d03ad9afec1d4150dfdf
#
_cell.length_a   1.000
_cell.length_b   1.000
_cell.length_c   1.000
_cell.angle_alpha   90.00
_cell.angle_beta   90.00
_cell.angle_gamma   90.00
#
_symmetry.space_group_name_H-M   'P 1'
#
loop_
_entity.id
_entity.type
_entity.pdbx_description
1 polymer ?
#
loop_
_entity_poly.entity_id
_entity_poly.type
_entity_poly.pdbx_seq_one_letter_code
_entity_poly.pdbx_strand_id
1 'polypeptide(L)'
;MLKSYIAFDLETTGLKPQENEIIEIGALKVREGKVVDRFMEFIHPLSPISSAISELTGITNDMVATARSCEQVLPDFLDFCEDDVLIGHNVMFDYSFTKCSASKCGLPFEKNGLDTLKIARKVHKDFPSKSLGALCDYYHIENKSAHRAYHDALATAKLYQTLAHYFEESDPKLFKPLPLIYKVKTVQPATPKQLALIERLIPQKEYS
;
A
#
# COMPACT_ATOMS: atom_id res chain seq x y z
N MET A 1 14.17 10.31 -15.52
CA MET A 1 14.06 9.45 -14.31
C MET A 1 14.05 10.32 -13.07
N LEU A 2 13.05 10.14 -12.21
CA LEU A 2 13.04 10.77 -10.89
C LEU A 2 14.23 10.25 -10.08
N LYS A 3 14.91 11.17 -9.41
CA LYS A 3 16.04 10.84 -8.52
C LYS A 3 15.68 10.92 -7.05
N SER A 4 14.52 11.53 -6.72
CA SER A 4 14.02 11.67 -5.36
C SER A 4 12.56 11.22 -5.32
N TYR A 5 12.24 10.23 -4.48
CA TYR A 5 10.91 9.62 -4.32
C TYR A 5 10.87 8.70 -3.11
N ILE A 6 9.66 8.30 -2.73
CA ILE A 6 9.42 7.19 -1.81
C ILE A 6 8.93 5.98 -2.63
N ALA A 7 9.62 4.83 -2.54
CA ALA A 7 9.06 3.56 -2.96
C ALA A 7 8.47 2.85 -1.75
N PHE A 8 7.25 2.31 -1.86
CA PHE A 8 6.59 1.67 -0.75
C PHE A 8 5.69 0.53 -1.20
N ASP A 9 5.43 -0.36 -0.27
CA ASP A 9 4.56 -1.52 -0.40
C ASP A 9 3.93 -1.81 0.95
N LEU A 10 2.75 -2.41 0.97
CA LEU A 10 2.00 -2.76 2.17
C LEU A 10 1.61 -4.23 2.17
N GLU A 11 1.69 -4.87 3.33
CA GLU A 11 0.97 -6.10 3.56
C GLU A 11 -0.32 -5.83 4.32
N THR A 12 -1.38 -6.53 3.96
CA THR A 12 -2.73 -6.24 4.45
C THR A 12 -3.49 -7.52 4.79
N THR A 13 -4.53 -7.40 5.62
CA THR A 13 -5.41 -8.54 5.96
C THR A 13 -6.36 -8.94 4.83
N GLY A 14 -6.31 -8.27 3.67
CA GLY A 14 -7.13 -8.57 2.50
C GLY A 14 -7.10 -7.45 1.46
N LEU A 15 -8.03 -7.47 0.50
CA LEU A 15 -7.92 -6.65 -0.72
C LEU A 15 -8.73 -5.34 -0.69
N LYS A 16 -9.58 -5.14 0.33
CA LYS A 16 -10.51 -4.02 0.36
C LYS A 16 -10.10 -2.99 1.42
N PRO A 17 -9.64 -1.79 1.05
CA PRO A 17 -9.05 -0.81 1.98
C PRO A 17 -10.03 -0.26 3.03
N GLN A 18 -11.34 -0.46 2.84
CA GLN A 18 -12.35 -0.03 3.80
C GLN A 18 -12.74 -1.12 4.82
N GLU A 19 -12.48 -2.38 4.47
CA GLU A 19 -12.86 -3.57 5.24
C GLU A 19 -11.66 -4.28 5.86
N ASN A 20 -10.48 -4.09 5.27
CA ASN A 20 -9.25 -4.75 5.69
C ASN A 20 -8.25 -3.75 6.25
N GLU A 21 -7.20 -4.28 6.89
CA GLU A 21 -6.25 -3.50 7.66
C GLU A 21 -4.83 -3.69 7.14
N ILE A 22 -3.98 -2.69 7.34
CA ILE A 22 -2.54 -2.78 7.08
C ILE A 22 -1.90 -3.56 8.23
N ILE A 23 -1.01 -4.50 7.91
CA ILE A 23 -0.26 -5.31 8.89
C ILE A 23 1.25 -5.13 8.79
N GLU A 24 1.76 -4.63 7.66
CA GLU A 24 3.15 -4.21 7.51
C GLU A 24 3.23 -3.01 6.57
N ILE A 25 4.09 -2.04 6.88
CA ILE A 25 4.48 -0.95 5.98
C ILE A 25 5.97 -1.11 5.70
N GLY A 26 6.32 -1.20 4.43
CA GLY A 26 7.69 -1.17 3.96
C GLY A 26 7.91 -0.02 2.99
N ALA A 27 8.84 0.88 3.30
CA ALA A 27 9.15 1.97 2.41
C ALA A 27 10.63 2.32 2.44
N LEU A 28 11.09 2.94 1.37
CA LEU A 28 12.43 3.48 1.27
C LEU A 28 12.40 4.88 0.64
N LYS A 29 13.22 5.76 1.21
CA LYS A 29 13.41 7.13 0.73
C LYS A 29 14.62 7.15 -0.19
N VAL A 30 14.39 7.58 -1.42
CA VAL A 30 15.45 7.71 -2.42
C VAL A 30 15.76 9.20 -2.62
N ARG A 31 17.04 9.55 -2.60
CA ARG A 31 17.56 10.87 -2.91
C ARG A 31 18.76 10.69 -3.86
N GLU A 32 18.78 11.46 -4.94
CA GLU A 32 19.82 11.38 -6.00
C GLU A 32 20.05 9.94 -6.51
N GLY A 33 18.96 9.15 -6.56
CA GLY A 33 18.97 7.76 -7.03
C GLY A 33 19.52 6.74 -6.02
N LYS A 34 19.81 7.16 -4.78
CA LYS A 34 20.32 6.31 -3.70
C LYS A 34 19.30 6.22 -2.57
N VAL A 35 19.22 5.05 -1.95
CA VAL A 35 18.43 4.88 -0.71
C VAL A 35 19.16 5.60 0.42
N VAL A 36 18.48 6.55 1.05
CA VAL A 36 19.02 7.36 2.16
C VAL A 36 18.33 7.05 3.48
N ASP A 37 17.10 6.51 3.44
CA ASP A 37 16.35 6.17 4.63
C ASP A 37 15.33 5.07 4.33
N ARG A 38 14.80 4.43 5.38
CA ARG A 38 13.85 3.34 5.29
C ARG A 38 12.81 3.40 6.39
N PHE A 39 11.60 2.96 6.09
CA PHE A 39 10.51 2.78 7.03
C PHE A 39 10.10 1.30 7.00
N MET A 40 10.08 0.64 8.14
CA MET A 40 9.77 -0.78 8.28
C MET A 40 9.04 -0.98 9.60
N GLU A 41 7.72 -1.16 9.54
CA GLU A 41 6.89 -1.31 10.74
C GLU A 41 5.84 -2.39 10.54
N PHE A 42 5.76 -3.30 11.50
CA PHE A 42 4.57 -4.12 11.68
C PHE A 42 3.46 -3.31 12.35
N ILE A 43 2.23 -3.65 12.02
CA ILE A 43 1.04 -3.01 12.59
C ILE A 43 0.16 -4.07 13.21
N HIS A 44 -0.26 -3.81 14.45
CA HIS A 44 -1.22 -4.65 15.14
C HIS A 44 -2.62 -4.43 14.56
N PRO A 45 -3.25 -5.44 13.89
CA PRO A 45 -4.59 -5.31 13.36
C PRO A 45 -5.63 -5.50 14.47
N LEU A 46 -6.83 -4.92 14.30
CA LEU A 46 -7.96 -5.12 15.22
C LEU A 46 -8.54 -6.54 15.14
N SER A 47 -8.42 -7.16 13.97
CA SER A 47 -8.91 -8.53 13.72
C SER A 47 -7.75 -9.48 13.48
N PRO A 48 -7.85 -10.74 13.91
CA PRO A 48 -6.79 -11.72 13.68
C PRO A 48 -6.48 -11.91 12.19
N ILE A 49 -5.19 -12.06 11.87
CA ILE A 49 -4.71 -12.41 10.54
C ILE A 49 -5.15 -13.83 10.22
N SER A 50 -5.83 -14.02 9.09
CA SER A 50 -6.26 -15.34 8.64
C SER A 50 -5.07 -16.24 8.23
N SER A 51 -5.27 -17.57 8.28
CA SER A 51 -4.23 -18.51 7.82
C SER A 51 -3.81 -18.26 6.38
N ALA A 52 -4.76 -17.96 5.49
CA ALA A 52 -4.47 -17.66 4.09
C ALA A 52 -3.56 -16.43 3.90
N ILE A 53 -3.76 -15.37 4.70
CA ILE A 53 -2.89 -14.19 4.67
C ILE A 53 -1.52 -14.52 5.28
N SER A 54 -1.48 -15.27 6.40
CA SER A 54 -0.22 -15.71 7.00
C SER A 54 0.60 -16.60 6.06
N GLU A 55 -0.05 -17.49 5.31
CA GLU A 55 0.61 -18.33 4.30
C GLU A 55 1.15 -17.50 3.13
N LEU A 56 0.43 -16.45 2.71
CA LEU A 56 0.83 -15.59 1.62
C LEU A 56 2.01 -14.67 2.01
N THR A 57 1.90 -14.00 3.17
CA THR A 57 2.83 -12.93 3.57
C THR A 57 3.94 -13.41 4.52
N GLY A 58 3.75 -14.59 5.11
CA GLY A 58 4.60 -15.08 6.20
C GLY A 58 4.40 -14.32 7.53
N ILE A 59 3.46 -13.37 7.60
CA ILE A 59 3.19 -12.58 8.81
C ILE A 59 2.16 -13.31 9.66
N THR A 60 2.53 -13.62 10.91
CA THR A 60 1.67 -14.32 11.86
C THR A 60 1.09 -13.37 12.89
N ASN A 61 0.01 -13.79 13.57
CA ASN A 61 -0.57 -13.03 14.68
C ASN A 61 0.45 -12.75 15.80
N ASP A 62 1.34 -13.69 16.08
CA ASP A 62 2.39 -13.51 17.10
C ASP A 62 3.39 -12.41 16.72
N MET A 63 3.74 -12.28 15.44
CA MET A 63 4.66 -11.24 14.97
C MET A 63 4.11 -9.83 15.15
N VAL A 64 2.80 -9.66 15.06
CA VAL A 64 2.15 -8.35 15.19
C VAL A 64 1.53 -8.11 16.58
N ALA A 65 1.58 -9.10 17.48
CA ALA A 65 0.91 -9.05 18.78
C ALA A 65 1.31 -7.85 19.66
N THR A 66 2.59 -7.45 19.59
CA THR A 66 3.15 -6.32 20.34
C THR A 66 3.43 -5.09 19.47
N ALA A 67 3.05 -5.14 18.20
CA ALA A 67 3.24 -4.01 17.29
C ALA A 67 2.32 -2.84 17.67
N ARG A 68 2.71 -1.64 17.27
CA ARG A 68 1.90 -0.43 17.40
C ARG A 68 0.63 -0.53 16.53
N SER A 69 -0.45 0.12 16.94
CA SER A 69 -1.65 0.22 16.10
C SER A 69 -1.41 1.09 14.86
N CYS A 70 -2.27 0.95 13.86
CA CYS A 70 -2.20 1.78 12.66
C CYS A 70 -2.27 3.29 12.98
N GLU A 71 -3.10 3.68 13.94
CA GLU A 71 -3.25 5.07 14.40
C GLU A 71 -1.96 5.64 14.99
N GLN A 72 -1.13 4.80 15.60
CA GLN A 72 0.14 5.20 16.19
C GLN A 72 1.29 5.25 15.16
N VAL A 73 1.26 4.38 14.16
CA VAL A 73 2.33 4.27 13.14
C VAL A 73 2.11 5.24 11.99
N LEU A 74 0.85 5.47 11.63
CA LEU A 74 0.52 6.21 10.42
C LEU A 74 1.05 7.65 10.39
N PRO A 75 0.98 8.45 11.48
CA PRO A 75 1.58 9.79 11.48
C PRO A 75 3.06 9.77 11.13
N ASP A 76 3.84 8.84 11.71
CA ASP A 76 5.27 8.70 11.43
C ASP A 76 5.52 8.34 9.96
N PHE A 77 4.66 7.48 9.38
CA PHE A 77 4.75 7.12 7.96
C PHE A 77 4.40 8.29 7.03
N LEU A 78 3.38 9.08 7.37
CA LEU A 78 3.02 10.26 6.59
C LEU A 78 4.14 11.31 6.63
N ASP A 79 4.74 11.52 7.79
CA ASP A 79 5.89 12.41 7.97
C ASP A 79 7.11 11.89 7.19
N PHE A 80 7.35 10.57 7.20
CA PHE A 80 8.38 9.95 6.36
C PHE A 80 8.16 10.22 4.88
N CYS A 81 6.90 10.23 4.42
CA CYS A 81 6.57 10.49 3.01
C CYS A 81 6.76 11.94 2.59
N GLU A 82 6.77 12.93 3.51
CA GLU A 82 6.86 14.37 3.19
C GLU A 82 5.95 14.73 2.00
N ASP A 83 6.44 15.54 1.05
CA ASP A 83 5.75 15.87 -0.21
C ASP A 83 6.25 15.04 -1.41
N ASP A 84 6.97 13.95 -1.14
CA ASP A 84 7.57 13.13 -2.17
C ASP A 84 6.54 12.42 -3.06
N VAL A 85 6.98 12.14 -4.28
CA VAL A 85 6.27 11.25 -5.21
C VAL A 85 6.35 9.82 -4.70
N LEU A 86 5.22 9.13 -4.70
CA LEU A 86 5.14 7.72 -4.33
C LEU A 86 5.35 6.81 -5.55
N ILE A 87 6.15 5.76 -5.40
CA ILE A 87 6.31 4.71 -6.41
C ILE A 87 5.89 3.37 -5.81
N GLY A 88 5.03 2.65 -6.51
CA GLY A 88 4.58 1.32 -6.13
C GLY A 88 4.40 0.42 -7.35
N HIS A 89 4.26 -0.87 -7.11
CA HIS A 89 3.86 -1.83 -8.14
C HIS A 89 2.37 -2.16 -7.98
N ASN A 90 1.51 -1.49 -8.72
CA ASN A 90 0.08 -1.30 -8.48
C ASN A 90 -0.18 -0.29 -7.34
N VAL A 91 0.53 0.82 -7.39
CA VAL A 91 0.57 1.86 -6.34
C VAL A 91 -0.81 2.28 -5.79
N MET A 92 -1.86 2.15 -6.59
CA MET A 92 -3.22 2.50 -6.16
C MET A 92 -3.75 1.57 -5.07
N PHE A 93 -3.29 0.33 -4.99
CA PHE A 93 -3.62 -0.57 -3.90
C PHE A 93 -3.10 -0.01 -2.57
N ASP A 94 -1.80 0.22 -2.47
CA ASP A 94 -1.14 0.70 -1.26
C ASP A 94 -1.60 2.12 -0.88
N TYR A 95 -1.70 3.00 -1.86
CA TYR A 95 -2.22 4.34 -1.67
C TYR A 95 -3.65 4.34 -1.12
N SER A 96 -4.53 3.46 -1.61
CA SER A 96 -5.92 3.40 -1.16
C SER A 96 -6.04 2.94 0.30
N PHE A 97 -5.24 1.99 0.74
CA PHE A 97 -5.16 1.56 2.13
C PHE A 97 -4.64 2.68 3.04
N THR A 98 -3.52 3.30 2.65
CA THR A 98 -2.96 4.44 3.40
C THR A 98 -3.95 5.59 3.48
N LYS A 99 -4.61 5.93 2.37
CA LYS A 99 -5.63 6.99 2.31
C LYS A 99 -6.84 6.71 3.19
N CYS A 100 -7.34 5.46 3.21
CA CYS A 100 -8.42 5.07 4.09
C CYS A 100 -8.02 5.16 5.56
N SER A 101 -6.83 4.68 5.91
CA SER A 101 -6.32 4.75 7.28
C SER A 101 -6.09 6.19 7.73
N ALA A 102 -5.48 7.02 6.87
CA ALA A 102 -5.30 8.45 7.14
C ALA A 102 -6.64 9.17 7.37
N SER A 103 -7.64 8.88 6.53
CA SER A 103 -8.97 9.46 6.68
C SER A 103 -9.64 9.06 8.01
N LYS A 104 -9.46 7.82 8.49
CA LYS A 104 -9.97 7.38 9.79
C LYS A 104 -9.32 8.15 10.95
N CYS A 105 -8.04 8.51 10.79
CA CYS A 105 -7.29 9.31 11.77
C CYS A 105 -7.49 10.83 11.60
N GLY A 106 -8.30 11.28 10.64
CA GLY A 106 -8.47 12.71 10.35
C GLY A 106 -7.26 13.38 9.73
N LEU A 107 -6.33 12.60 9.17
CA LEU A 107 -5.09 13.08 8.56
C LEU A 107 -5.24 13.23 7.04
N PRO A 108 -4.73 14.32 6.45
CA PRO A 108 -4.69 14.48 5.00
C PRO A 108 -3.61 13.58 4.40
N PHE A 109 -3.91 12.97 3.25
CA PHE A 109 -2.92 12.20 2.49
C PHE A 109 -3.21 12.32 1.00
N GLU A 110 -2.67 13.35 0.36
CA GLU A 110 -2.76 13.59 -1.08
C GLU A 110 -1.37 13.51 -1.68
N LYS A 111 -1.18 12.64 -2.67
CA LYS A 111 0.13 12.38 -3.26
C LYS A 111 0.06 12.29 -4.78
N ASN A 112 1.18 12.60 -5.41
CA ASN A 112 1.45 12.18 -6.78
C ASN A 112 2.18 10.83 -6.74
N GLY A 113 1.98 10.02 -7.78
CA GLY A 113 2.65 8.72 -7.82
C GLY A 113 2.97 8.25 -9.23
N LEU A 114 3.80 7.21 -9.26
CA LEU A 114 4.14 6.41 -10.43
C LEU A 114 3.85 4.94 -10.14
N ASP A 115 3.34 4.27 -11.14
CA ASP A 115 2.94 2.86 -11.06
C ASP A 115 3.80 2.02 -11.99
N THR A 116 4.73 1.25 -11.45
CA THR A 116 5.60 0.39 -12.24
C THR A 116 4.84 -0.71 -12.98
N LEU A 117 3.70 -1.18 -12.44
CA LEU A 117 2.82 -2.13 -13.14
C LEU A 117 2.19 -1.50 -14.40
N LYS A 118 1.74 -0.23 -14.31
CA LYS A 118 1.19 0.48 -15.47
C LYS A 118 2.27 0.72 -16.53
N ILE A 119 3.48 1.08 -16.12
CA ILE A 119 4.62 1.23 -17.04
C ILE A 119 4.89 -0.12 -17.71
N ALA A 120 5.06 -1.20 -16.93
CA ALA A 120 5.34 -2.53 -17.46
C ALA A 120 4.26 -3.03 -18.44
N ARG A 121 2.98 -2.78 -18.18
CA ARG A 121 1.88 -3.12 -19.10
C ARG A 121 1.98 -2.41 -20.45
N LYS A 122 2.61 -1.25 -20.51
CA LYS A 122 2.78 -0.50 -21.76
C LYS A 122 4.01 -0.95 -22.55
N VAL A 123 5.14 -1.19 -21.85
CA VAL A 123 6.40 -1.51 -22.49
C VAL A 123 6.58 -3.02 -22.76
N HIS A 124 5.91 -3.88 -21.99
CA HIS A 124 5.98 -5.34 -22.12
C HIS A 124 4.64 -5.96 -22.53
N LYS A 125 4.09 -5.53 -23.67
CA LYS A 125 2.75 -5.96 -24.11
C LYS A 125 2.60 -7.47 -24.17
N ASP A 126 3.60 -8.17 -24.72
CA ASP A 126 3.55 -9.60 -24.98
C ASP A 126 4.06 -10.46 -23.81
N PHE A 127 4.42 -9.85 -22.69
CA PHE A 127 4.88 -10.59 -21.53
C PHE A 127 3.72 -11.35 -20.87
N PRO A 128 3.88 -12.62 -20.47
CA PRO A 128 2.78 -13.41 -19.90
C PRO A 128 2.34 -12.90 -18.52
N SER A 129 3.29 -12.44 -17.71
CA SER A 129 3.02 -11.86 -16.39
C SER A 129 3.75 -10.56 -16.19
N LYS A 130 3.10 -9.58 -15.57
CA LYS A 130 3.66 -8.29 -15.15
C LYS A 130 3.67 -8.17 -13.62
N SER A 131 3.61 -9.30 -12.90
CA SER A 131 3.79 -9.29 -11.45
C SER A 131 5.21 -8.80 -11.10
N LEU A 132 5.38 -8.24 -9.90
CA LEU A 132 6.68 -7.76 -9.44
C LEU A 132 7.73 -8.88 -9.54
N GLY A 133 7.41 -10.08 -9.04
CA GLY A 133 8.31 -11.25 -9.12
C GLY A 133 8.71 -11.59 -10.55
N ALA A 134 7.74 -11.70 -11.48
CA ALA A 134 8.05 -12.04 -12.88
C ALA A 134 8.93 -10.99 -13.57
N LEU A 135 8.76 -9.71 -13.24
CA LEU A 135 9.59 -8.65 -13.78
C LEU A 135 10.97 -8.60 -13.11
N CYS A 136 11.05 -8.91 -11.81
CA CYS A 136 12.32 -9.06 -11.11
C CYS A 136 13.15 -10.20 -11.72
N ASP A 137 12.54 -11.35 -11.97
CA ASP A 137 13.21 -12.50 -12.61
C ASP A 137 13.73 -12.11 -14.01
N TYR A 138 12.91 -11.45 -14.81
CA TYR A 138 13.28 -11.02 -16.15
C TYR A 138 14.44 -10.03 -16.18
N TYR A 139 14.45 -9.08 -15.25
CA TYR A 139 15.50 -8.06 -15.17
C TYR A 139 16.66 -8.43 -14.24
N HIS A 140 16.66 -9.65 -13.70
CA HIS A 140 17.66 -10.11 -12.73
C HIS A 140 17.75 -9.20 -11.49
N ILE A 141 16.61 -8.71 -11.04
CA ILE A 141 16.49 -7.92 -9.81
C ILE A 141 16.28 -8.88 -8.65
N GLU A 142 17.22 -8.86 -7.71
CA GLU A 142 17.13 -9.71 -6.53
C GLU A 142 15.98 -9.24 -5.63
N ASN A 143 15.01 -10.14 -5.37
CA ASN A 143 13.96 -10.00 -4.36
C ASN A 143 14.03 -11.20 -3.40
N LYS A 144 14.82 -11.06 -2.33
CA LYS A 144 15.16 -12.16 -1.40
C LYS A 144 14.00 -12.68 -0.58
N SER A 145 12.98 -11.87 -0.38
CA SER A 145 11.86 -12.17 0.50
C SER A 145 10.60 -11.51 -0.06
N ALA A 146 10.07 -12.09 -1.15
CA ALA A 146 8.79 -11.68 -1.70
C ALA A 146 7.69 -11.77 -0.61
N HIS A 147 6.71 -10.89 -0.68
CA HIS A 147 5.65 -10.73 0.32
C HIS A 147 6.15 -10.27 1.71
N ARG A 148 7.18 -9.44 1.70
CA ARG A 148 7.63 -8.64 2.82
C ARG A 148 7.74 -7.20 2.32
N ALA A 149 6.92 -6.33 2.85
CA ALA A 149 6.67 -4.98 2.32
C ALA A 149 7.95 -4.20 1.98
N TYR A 150 8.96 -4.21 2.84
CA TYR A 150 10.22 -3.50 2.55
C TYR A 150 10.98 -4.11 1.36
N HIS A 151 11.01 -5.44 1.23
CA HIS A 151 11.73 -6.10 0.14
C HIS A 151 11.02 -5.85 -1.20
N ASP A 152 9.69 -5.84 -1.21
CA ASP A 152 8.90 -5.54 -2.40
C ASP A 152 8.99 -4.04 -2.78
N ALA A 153 9.04 -3.13 -1.80
CA ALA A 153 9.35 -1.72 -2.05
C ALA A 153 10.76 -1.52 -2.65
N LEU A 154 11.77 -2.24 -2.15
CA LEU A 154 13.13 -2.19 -2.68
C LEU A 154 13.21 -2.75 -4.11
N ALA A 155 12.57 -3.89 -4.36
CA ALA A 155 12.46 -4.48 -5.69
C ALA A 155 11.74 -3.53 -6.66
N THR A 156 10.65 -2.90 -6.21
CA THR A 156 9.89 -1.89 -6.97
C THR A 156 10.74 -0.68 -7.33
N ALA A 157 11.56 -0.17 -6.40
CA ALA A 157 12.48 0.94 -6.68
C ALA A 157 13.53 0.58 -7.75
N LYS A 158 14.12 -0.62 -7.64
CA LYS A 158 15.07 -1.14 -8.66
C LYS A 158 14.38 -1.33 -10.01
N LEU A 159 13.18 -1.91 -10.01
CA LEU A 159 12.38 -2.08 -11.23
C LEU A 159 12.06 -0.74 -11.88
N TYR A 160 11.64 0.27 -11.10
CA TYR A 160 11.41 1.61 -11.61
C TYR A 160 12.65 2.19 -12.30
N GLN A 161 13.82 2.11 -11.66
CA GLN A 161 15.08 2.61 -12.22
C GLN A 161 15.44 1.87 -13.51
N THR A 162 15.25 0.57 -13.55
CA THR A 162 15.48 -0.28 -14.72
C THR A 162 14.54 0.07 -15.87
N LEU A 163 13.25 0.17 -15.61
CA LEU A 163 12.26 0.57 -16.62
C LEU A 163 12.54 1.99 -17.16
N ALA A 164 12.89 2.92 -16.28
CA ALA A 164 13.23 4.27 -16.68
C ALA A 164 14.51 4.32 -17.55
N HIS A 165 15.51 3.53 -17.19
CA HIS A 165 16.74 3.42 -17.99
C HIS A 165 16.46 2.97 -19.43
N TYR A 166 15.59 1.97 -19.61
CA TYR A 166 15.34 1.43 -20.96
C TYR A 166 14.29 2.18 -21.76
N PHE A 167 13.29 2.83 -21.11
CA PHE A 167 12.08 3.25 -21.81
C PHE A 167 11.73 4.74 -21.65
N GLU A 168 12.33 5.49 -20.70
CA GLU A 168 11.93 6.87 -20.46
C GLU A 168 12.25 7.80 -21.64
N GLU A 169 13.36 7.55 -22.33
CA GLU A 169 13.73 8.35 -23.51
C GLU A 169 12.73 8.15 -24.65
N SER A 170 12.24 6.91 -24.84
CA SER A 170 11.30 6.57 -25.92
C SER A 170 9.85 6.97 -25.60
N ASP A 171 9.45 6.94 -24.33
CA ASP A 171 8.10 7.36 -23.87
C ASP A 171 8.16 8.09 -22.52
N PRO A 172 8.61 9.35 -22.50
CA PRO A 172 8.79 10.12 -21.26
C PRO A 172 7.47 10.39 -20.52
N LYS A 173 6.31 10.24 -21.20
CA LYS A 173 5.00 10.46 -20.58
C LYS A 173 4.66 9.38 -19.55
N LEU A 174 5.15 8.16 -19.74
CA LEU A 174 4.91 7.05 -18.82
C LEU A 174 5.60 7.25 -17.46
N PHE A 175 6.63 8.11 -17.42
CA PHE A 175 7.47 8.35 -16.25
C PHE A 175 7.15 9.69 -15.58
N LYS A 176 6.04 10.33 -15.95
CA LYS A 176 5.55 11.54 -15.26
C LYS A 176 4.65 11.16 -14.11
N PRO A 177 4.92 11.64 -12.89
CA PRO A 177 4.02 11.46 -11.76
C PRO A 177 2.64 12.06 -12.04
N LEU A 178 1.61 11.35 -11.62
CA LEU A 178 0.23 11.80 -11.72
C LEU A 178 -0.42 11.80 -10.33
N PRO A 179 -1.43 12.67 -10.08
CA PRO A 179 -2.18 12.62 -8.84
C PRO A 179 -2.77 11.24 -8.58
N LEU A 180 -2.55 10.70 -7.38
CA LEU A 180 -3.20 9.48 -6.92
C LEU A 180 -4.57 9.86 -6.37
N ILE A 181 -5.64 9.42 -7.03
CA ILE A 181 -7.00 9.80 -6.66
C ILE A 181 -7.75 8.58 -6.16
N TYR A 182 -8.10 8.58 -4.88
CA TYR A 182 -8.97 7.59 -4.25
C TYR A 182 -10.02 8.28 -3.38
N LYS A 183 -11.30 7.99 -3.63
CA LYS A 183 -12.40 8.53 -2.83
C LYS A 183 -12.72 7.56 -1.69
N VAL A 184 -12.39 7.95 -0.48
CA VAL A 184 -12.82 7.22 0.71
C VAL A 184 -14.33 7.36 0.84
N LYS A 185 -15.04 6.22 0.91
CA LYS A 185 -16.48 6.24 1.18
C LYS A 185 -16.69 6.60 2.65
N THR A 186 -17.28 7.73 2.92
CA THR A 186 -17.73 8.07 4.26
C THR A 186 -18.93 7.18 4.61
N VAL A 187 -18.84 6.47 5.74
CA VAL A 187 -20.00 5.79 6.30
C VAL A 187 -20.94 6.89 6.79
N GLN A 188 -22.05 7.08 6.09
CA GLN A 188 -23.09 8.00 6.55
C GLN A 188 -23.68 7.44 7.85
N PRO A 189 -23.91 8.26 8.88
CA PRO A 189 -24.64 7.81 10.06
C PRO A 189 -25.97 7.19 9.63
N ALA A 190 -26.40 6.15 10.37
CA ALA A 190 -27.67 5.51 10.06
C ALA A 190 -28.80 6.59 10.09
N THR A 191 -29.61 6.59 9.05
CA THR A 191 -30.76 7.49 8.98
C THR A 191 -31.76 7.17 10.12
N PRO A 192 -32.57 8.12 10.56
CA PRO A 192 -33.59 7.86 11.57
C PRO A 192 -34.51 6.69 11.23
N LYS A 193 -34.82 6.47 9.93
CA LYS A 193 -35.60 5.33 9.48
C LYS A 193 -34.85 3.99 9.66
N GLN A 194 -33.54 3.96 9.42
CA GLN A 194 -32.72 2.78 9.65
C GLN A 194 -32.58 2.46 11.15
N LEU A 195 -32.39 3.50 11.98
CA LEU A 195 -32.36 3.34 13.44
C LEU A 195 -33.69 2.77 13.97
N ALA A 196 -34.81 3.33 13.56
CA ALA A 196 -36.13 2.84 13.95
C ALA A 196 -36.39 1.41 13.47
N LEU A 197 -35.86 1.01 12.30
CA LEU A 197 -35.93 -0.37 11.82
C LEU A 197 -35.09 -1.31 12.68
N ILE A 198 -33.87 -0.91 13.04
CA ILE A 198 -32.98 -1.69 13.92
C ILE A 198 -33.66 -1.90 15.30
N GLU A 199 -34.21 -0.85 15.90
CA GLU A 199 -34.94 -0.94 17.19
C GLU A 199 -36.14 -1.92 17.15
N ARG A 200 -36.83 -1.99 16.02
CA ARG A 200 -37.94 -2.95 15.83
C ARG A 200 -37.46 -4.39 15.61
N LEU A 201 -36.25 -4.59 15.10
CA LEU A 201 -35.70 -5.91 14.78
C LEU A 201 -34.88 -6.51 15.94
N ILE A 202 -34.43 -5.68 16.89
CA ILE A 202 -33.74 -6.16 18.08
C ILE A 202 -34.82 -6.71 19.04
N PRO A 203 -34.83 -8.02 19.37
CA PRO A 203 -35.74 -8.54 20.35
C PRO A 203 -35.51 -7.84 21.71
N GLN A 204 -36.55 -7.26 22.28
CA GLN A 204 -36.48 -6.77 23.65
C GLN A 204 -36.21 -7.98 24.54
N LYS A 205 -34.99 -8.16 25.02
CA LYS A 205 -34.66 -9.07 26.08
C LYS A 205 -35.25 -8.44 27.35
N GLU A 206 -36.41 -8.92 27.79
CA GLU A 206 -36.88 -8.70 29.15
C GLU A 206 -35.90 -9.41 30.10
N TYR A 207 -35.15 -8.61 30.84
CA TYR A 207 -34.42 -9.13 32.01
C TYR A 207 -35.46 -9.30 33.14
N SER A 208 -35.88 -10.53 33.35
CA SER A 208 -36.58 -10.94 34.57
C SER A 208 -35.59 -11.33 35.65
#